data_8172317e16ea18cf9d094dbaf2c1e2ca
#
_entry.id   8172317e16ea18cf9d094dbaf2c1e2ca
#
_cell.length_a   1.000
_cell.length_b   1.000
_cell.length_c   1.000
_cell.angle_alpha   90.00
_cell.angle_beta   90.00
_cell.angle_gamma   90.00
#
_symmetry.space_group_name_H-M   'P 1'
#
loop_
_entity.id
_entity.type
_entity.pdbx_description
1 polymer ?
#
loop_
_entity_poly.entity_id
_entity_poly.type
_entity_poly.pdbx_seq_one_letter_code
_entity_poly.pdbx_strand_id
1 'polypeptide(L)'
;MRVTFDSRPTQDPRGIGRYATCLLAALNATIASEDELLEGSRPRRSDVFHSPWIDGALLRPPCPQVVTLHDVVPLKRRSEYLRTGIRFRMRYLAVGRSARVIVPTAVVAAEVADHVGIDPERIVVIAEAAAPAFYERGTEEVAEVRSRYVLPDDYLLWVGGLQTPDPRKRIAALARAPRELPLVLVGATKPWARELPDVTLTGRVSDEDLAAIYSGARALVFPSDDEGFGLPTVEALACGTPVVASDIPVLREVLGDRATFVDGADLEGLLAAGAAAERPAPAPPAWTLADAARATWRVYSDASGN
;
A
#
# COMPACT_ATOMS: atom_id res chain seq x y z
N MET A 1 6.44 -23.48 16.55
CA MET A 1 5.57 -23.50 15.32
C MET A 1 6.42 -23.26 14.09
N ARG A 2 6.18 -23.99 12.99
CA ARG A 2 6.88 -23.81 11.72
C ARG A 2 5.96 -23.15 10.70
N VAL A 3 6.32 -21.96 10.23
CA VAL A 3 5.55 -21.17 9.25
C VAL A 3 6.31 -21.11 7.93
N THR A 4 5.64 -21.36 6.81
CA THR A 4 6.17 -21.03 5.48
C THR A 4 5.51 -19.74 4.99
N PHE A 5 6.33 -18.73 4.70
CA PHE A 5 5.92 -17.45 4.10
C PHE A 5 6.22 -17.45 2.60
N ASP A 6 5.24 -17.12 1.78
CA ASP A 6 5.43 -16.99 0.34
C ASP A 6 6.23 -15.73 0.01
N SER A 7 7.53 -15.86 -0.16
CA SER A 7 8.44 -14.73 -0.43
C SER A 7 8.49 -14.29 -1.90
N ARG A 8 7.74 -14.91 -2.82
CA ARG A 8 7.75 -14.51 -4.25
C ARG A 8 7.41 -13.03 -4.49
N PRO A 9 6.45 -12.41 -3.76
CA PRO A 9 6.14 -11.00 -3.95
C PRO A 9 7.31 -10.05 -3.63
N THR A 10 8.26 -10.44 -2.79
CA THR A 10 9.41 -9.58 -2.42
C THR A 10 10.28 -9.20 -3.62
N GLN A 11 10.19 -9.95 -4.72
CA GLN A 11 10.87 -9.63 -5.98
C GLN A 11 10.17 -8.51 -6.77
N ASP A 12 8.93 -8.17 -6.43
CA ASP A 12 8.20 -7.06 -7.02
C ASP A 12 8.39 -5.79 -6.16
N PRO A 13 9.00 -4.76 -6.68
CA PRO A 13 9.27 -3.54 -5.90
C PRO A 13 8.04 -2.64 -5.71
N ARG A 14 6.86 -3.05 -6.16
CA ARG A 14 5.61 -2.30 -6.00
C ARG A 14 4.99 -2.53 -4.61
N GLY A 15 3.89 -1.86 -4.30
CA GLY A 15 3.25 -1.85 -2.97
C GLY A 15 3.15 -3.22 -2.28
N ILE A 16 2.61 -4.25 -2.97
CA ILE A 16 2.50 -5.62 -2.40
C ILE A 16 3.88 -6.22 -2.11
N GLY A 17 4.85 -6.02 -3.00
CA GLY A 17 6.20 -6.54 -2.78
C GLY A 17 6.93 -5.82 -1.65
N ARG A 18 6.76 -4.49 -1.54
CA ARG A 18 7.27 -3.71 -0.40
C ARG A 18 6.65 -4.20 0.90
N TYR A 19 5.31 -4.33 0.95
CA TYR A 19 4.63 -4.92 2.11
C TYR A 19 5.21 -6.28 2.49
N ALA A 20 5.31 -7.21 1.53
CA ALA A 20 5.82 -8.55 1.78
C ALA A 20 7.27 -8.55 2.30
N THR A 21 8.13 -7.69 1.75
CA THR A 21 9.52 -7.52 2.18
C THR A 21 9.60 -6.99 3.61
N CYS A 22 8.85 -5.93 3.90
CA CYS A 22 8.84 -5.30 5.21
C CYS A 22 8.23 -6.24 6.27
N LEU A 23 7.13 -6.91 5.95
CA LEU A 23 6.51 -7.86 6.87
C LEU A 23 7.42 -9.05 7.14
N LEU A 24 8.06 -9.62 6.12
CA LEU A 24 9.00 -10.74 6.28
C LEU A 24 10.18 -10.37 7.18
N ALA A 25 10.76 -9.19 6.98
CA ALA A 25 11.84 -8.68 7.83
C ALA A 25 11.37 -8.48 9.27
N ALA A 26 10.18 -7.93 9.48
CA ALA A 26 9.61 -7.70 10.81
C ALA A 26 9.22 -9.03 11.50
N LEU A 27 8.72 -10.02 10.77
CA LEU A 27 8.45 -11.35 11.29
C LEU A 27 9.73 -12.04 11.77
N ASN A 28 10.83 -11.96 11.00
CA ASN A 28 12.13 -12.48 11.41
C ASN A 28 12.68 -11.75 12.66
N ALA A 29 12.47 -10.45 12.76
CA ALA A 29 12.93 -9.66 13.91
C ALA A 29 12.11 -9.89 15.19
N THR A 30 10.89 -10.44 15.08
CA THR A 30 9.97 -10.69 16.21
C THR A 30 9.69 -12.16 16.47
N ILE A 31 10.41 -13.07 15.80
CA ILE A 31 10.24 -14.52 15.94
C ILE A 31 10.64 -14.99 17.34
N ALA A 32 9.84 -15.86 17.95
CA ALA A 32 10.20 -16.53 19.20
C ALA A 32 11.24 -17.63 18.97
N SER A 33 12.00 -17.98 20.00
CA SER A 33 13.10 -18.94 19.90
C SER A 33 12.66 -20.36 19.51
N GLU A 34 11.42 -20.72 19.80
CA GLU A 34 10.79 -22.01 19.49
C GLU A 34 10.11 -22.05 18.12
N ASP A 35 10.01 -20.91 17.44
CA ASP A 35 9.36 -20.80 16.13
C ASP A 35 10.38 -20.85 14.99
N GLU A 36 9.92 -21.25 13.81
CA GLU A 36 10.71 -21.30 12.58
C GLU A 36 9.95 -20.63 11.43
N LEU A 37 10.59 -19.67 10.77
CA LEU A 37 10.05 -18.99 9.60
C LEU A 37 10.83 -19.42 8.36
N LEU A 38 10.15 -20.08 7.43
CA LEU A 38 10.70 -20.55 6.17
C LEU A 38 10.19 -19.71 5.02
N GLU A 39 11.05 -19.44 4.06
CA GLU A 39 10.68 -18.78 2.82
C GLU A 39 10.38 -19.79 1.72
N GLY A 40 9.25 -19.65 1.03
CA GLY A 40 8.93 -20.52 -0.09
C GLY A 40 7.48 -20.46 -0.54
N SER A 41 7.25 -20.79 -1.80
CA SER A 41 5.92 -20.74 -2.41
C SER A 41 5.06 -21.98 -2.15
N ARG A 42 5.62 -22.98 -1.47
CA ARG A 42 4.92 -24.25 -1.16
C ARG A 42 5.27 -24.70 0.24
N PRO A 43 4.28 -24.83 1.12
CA PRO A 43 4.52 -25.32 2.47
C PRO A 43 4.94 -26.80 2.43
N ARG A 44 6.08 -27.09 3.05
CA ARG A 44 6.56 -28.47 3.25
C ARG A 44 6.79 -28.69 4.74
N ARG A 45 6.01 -29.57 5.36
CA ARG A 45 6.08 -29.86 6.80
C ARG A 45 5.95 -28.60 7.66
N SER A 46 5.04 -27.71 7.26
CA SER A 46 4.72 -26.47 7.97
C SER A 46 3.40 -26.61 8.71
N ASP A 47 3.32 -25.95 9.86
CA ASP A 47 2.09 -25.87 10.65
C ASP A 47 1.14 -24.85 10.04
N VAL A 48 1.71 -23.75 9.44
CA VAL A 48 0.95 -22.71 8.76
C VAL A 48 1.65 -22.29 7.46
N PHE A 49 0.86 -21.97 6.45
CA PHE A 49 1.32 -21.31 5.21
C PHE A 49 0.74 -19.91 5.11
N HIS A 50 1.58 -18.89 4.99
CA HIS A 50 1.13 -17.52 4.74
C HIS A 50 1.43 -17.08 3.32
N SER A 51 0.39 -16.69 2.60
CA SER A 51 0.51 -15.99 1.32
C SER A 51 0.22 -14.48 1.52
N PRO A 52 1.22 -13.58 1.41
CA PRO A 52 1.02 -12.14 1.58
C PRO A 52 0.35 -11.47 0.37
N TRP A 53 -0.21 -12.24 -0.55
CA TRP A 53 -0.91 -11.79 -1.73
C TRP A 53 -1.88 -12.83 -2.26
N ILE A 54 -2.88 -12.38 -3.02
CA ILE A 54 -3.93 -13.27 -3.55
C ILE A 54 -3.40 -14.32 -4.53
N ASP A 55 -2.35 -14.01 -5.30
CA ASP A 55 -1.81 -14.89 -6.34
C ASP A 55 -1.05 -16.10 -5.80
N GLY A 56 -0.66 -16.06 -4.53
CA GLY A 56 -0.02 -17.16 -3.83
C GLY A 56 -0.99 -18.08 -3.10
N ALA A 57 -2.26 -17.71 -2.97
CA ALA A 57 -3.26 -18.52 -2.29
C ALA A 57 -3.43 -19.89 -2.94
N LEU A 58 -3.38 -20.95 -2.15
CA LEU A 58 -3.50 -22.34 -2.57
C LEU A 58 -4.95 -22.80 -2.45
N LEU A 59 -5.48 -23.42 -3.49
CA LEU A 59 -6.84 -23.95 -3.50
C LEU A 59 -7.01 -25.17 -2.56
N ARG A 60 -5.94 -25.96 -2.40
CA ARG A 60 -5.86 -27.13 -1.53
C ARG A 60 -4.54 -27.07 -0.74
N PRO A 61 -4.46 -26.20 0.29
CA PRO A 61 -3.26 -26.11 1.10
C PRO A 61 -3.10 -27.39 1.93
N PRO A 62 -1.87 -27.91 2.10
CA PRO A 62 -1.61 -29.10 2.91
C PRO A 62 -1.63 -28.83 4.41
N CYS A 63 -1.66 -27.59 4.84
CA CYS A 63 -1.76 -27.12 6.23
C CYS A 63 -2.67 -25.89 6.27
N PRO A 64 -3.09 -25.40 7.45
CA PRO A 64 -3.80 -24.14 7.61
C PRO A 64 -3.13 -23.01 6.84
N GLN A 65 -3.92 -22.27 6.04
CA GLN A 65 -3.46 -21.19 5.21
C GLN A 65 -3.94 -19.85 5.76
N VAL A 66 -3.04 -18.88 5.84
CA VAL A 66 -3.32 -17.48 6.06
C VAL A 66 -3.07 -16.73 4.74
N VAL A 67 -3.95 -15.82 4.36
CA VAL A 67 -3.77 -15.00 3.16
C VAL A 67 -3.94 -13.53 3.53
N THR A 68 -3.01 -12.66 3.11
CA THR A 68 -3.26 -11.22 3.13
C THR A 68 -3.95 -10.80 1.85
N LEU A 69 -5.10 -10.15 1.99
CA LEU A 69 -5.89 -9.59 0.90
C LEU A 69 -5.94 -8.08 1.05
N HIS A 70 -5.21 -7.38 0.19
CA HIS A 70 -5.00 -5.93 0.30
C HIS A 70 -6.22 -5.11 -0.11
N ASP A 71 -6.97 -5.57 -1.12
CA ASP A 71 -8.22 -4.96 -1.60
C ASP A 71 -9.10 -5.98 -2.34
N VAL A 72 -10.31 -5.59 -2.64
CA VAL A 72 -11.26 -6.31 -3.49
C VAL A 72 -11.72 -5.48 -4.69
N VAL A 73 -10.96 -4.46 -5.04
CA VAL A 73 -11.27 -3.53 -6.15
C VAL A 73 -11.67 -4.25 -7.44
N PRO A 74 -10.97 -5.32 -7.88
CA PRO A 74 -11.37 -6.04 -9.09
C PRO A 74 -12.75 -6.73 -8.99
N LEU A 75 -13.27 -7.00 -7.80
CA LEU A 75 -14.63 -7.53 -7.61
C LEU A 75 -15.68 -6.41 -7.64
N LYS A 76 -15.36 -5.25 -7.08
CA LYS A 76 -16.23 -4.06 -7.04
C LYS A 76 -16.38 -3.42 -8.42
N ARG A 77 -15.31 -3.35 -9.20
CA ARG A 77 -15.20 -2.64 -10.48
C ARG A 77 -15.01 -3.58 -11.67
N ARG A 78 -15.86 -4.60 -11.78
CA ARG A 78 -15.73 -5.66 -12.80
C ARG A 78 -15.68 -5.16 -14.25
N SER A 79 -16.35 -4.04 -14.55
CA SER A 79 -16.34 -3.43 -15.88
C SER A 79 -15.00 -2.78 -16.24
N GLU A 80 -14.24 -2.31 -15.26
CA GLU A 80 -12.95 -1.65 -15.43
C GLU A 80 -11.80 -2.68 -15.47
N TYR A 81 -11.97 -3.82 -14.78
CA TYR A 81 -10.97 -4.88 -14.65
C TYR A 81 -11.40 -6.13 -15.43
N LEU A 82 -11.45 -6.02 -16.77
CA LEU A 82 -11.94 -7.04 -17.72
C LEU A 82 -11.22 -8.41 -17.70
N ARG A 83 -10.21 -8.60 -16.85
CA ARG A 83 -9.47 -9.88 -16.72
C ARG A 83 -10.08 -10.83 -15.69
N THR A 84 -11.39 -10.94 -15.65
CA THR A 84 -12.16 -11.79 -14.74
C THR A 84 -12.33 -13.23 -15.24
N GLY A 85 -11.28 -13.82 -15.81
CA GLY A 85 -11.29 -15.21 -16.25
C GLY A 85 -11.35 -16.22 -15.09
N ILE A 86 -11.44 -17.52 -15.44
CA ILE A 86 -11.51 -18.63 -14.47
C ILE A 86 -10.39 -18.58 -13.42
N ARG A 87 -9.19 -18.12 -13.78
CA ARG A 87 -8.06 -17.95 -12.85
C ARG A 87 -8.36 -16.95 -11.73
N PHE A 88 -9.01 -15.85 -12.06
CA PHE A 88 -9.42 -14.83 -11.08
C PHE A 88 -10.41 -15.42 -10.06
N ARG A 89 -11.45 -16.12 -10.55
CA ARG A 89 -12.43 -16.80 -9.68
C ARG A 89 -11.77 -17.85 -8.77
N MET A 90 -10.82 -18.61 -9.31
CA MET A 90 -10.08 -19.63 -8.55
C MET A 90 -9.24 -19.03 -7.42
N ARG A 91 -8.67 -17.82 -7.58
CA ARG A 91 -7.94 -17.12 -6.54
C ARG A 91 -8.82 -16.77 -5.36
N TYR A 92 -9.97 -16.12 -5.60
CA TYR A 92 -10.92 -15.80 -4.52
C TYR A 92 -11.50 -17.06 -3.87
N LEU A 93 -11.72 -18.14 -4.63
CA LEU A 93 -12.10 -19.42 -4.06
C LEU A 93 -10.99 -19.98 -3.14
N ALA A 94 -9.72 -19.80 -3.49
CA ALA A 94 -8.61 -20.21 -2.64
C ALA A 94 -8.55 -19.38 -1.35
N VAL A 95 -8.75 -18.06 -1.45
CA VAL A 95 -8.86 -17.16 -0.29
C VAL A 95 -10.04 -17.58 0.61
N GLY A 96 -11.20 -17.88 0.04
CA GLY A 96 -12.37 -18.35 0.80
C GLY A 96 -12.15 -19.65 1.60
N ARG A 97 -11.11 -20.42 1.24
CA ARG A 97 -10.70 -21.66 1.95
C ARG A 97 -9.60 -21.46 2.98
N SER A 98 -9.08 -20.25 3.13
CA SER A 98 -8.03 -19.96 4.11
C SER A 98 -8.56 -20.06 5.54
N ALA A 99 -7.74 -20.50 6.47
CA ALA A 99 -8.08 -20.54 7.90
C ALA A 99 -8.30 -19.14 8.45
N ARG A 100 -7.47 -18.18 8.04
CA ARG A 100 -7.60 -16.75 8.36
C ARG A 100 -7.28 -15.91 7.14
N VAL A 101 -7.89 -14.74 7.08
CA VAL A 101 -7.61 -13.72 6.06
C VAL A 101 -7.21 -12.43 6.77
N ILE A 102 -6.01 -11.94 6.49
CA ILE A 102 -5.53 -10.65 6.98
C ILE A 102 -5.93 -9.58 5.96
N VAL A 103 -6.44 -8.46 6.46
CA VAL A 103 -6.77 -7.29 5.65
C VAL A 103 -6.24 -6.02 6.31
N PRO A 104 -5.95 -4.95 5.56
CA PRO A 104 -5.28 -3.78 6.13
C PRO A 104 -6.21 -2.82 6.89
N THR A 105 -7.52 -2.85 6.65
CA THR A 105 -8.50 -1.92 7.25
C THR A 105 -9.83 -2.63 7.56
N ALA A 106 -10.62 -2.06 8.47
CA ALA A 106 -11.97 -2.54 8.77
C ALA A 106 -12.92 -2.34 7.57
N VAL A 107 -12.70 -1.29 6.77
CA VAL A 107 -13.44 -1.09 5.51
C VAL A 107 -13.20 -2.27 4.56
N VAL A 108 -11.94 -2.68 4.34
CA VAL A 108 -11.61 -3.84 3.50
C VAL A 108 -12.15 -5.13 4.13
N ALA A 109 -12.17 -5.26 5.46
CA ALA A 109 -12.76 -6.42 6.13
C ALA A 109 -14.24 -6.59 5.78
N ALA A 110 -15.02 -5.51 5.86
CA ALA A 110 -16.42 -5.51 5.47
C ALA A 110 -16.62 -5.85 3.98
N GLU A 111 -15.80 -5.28 3.10
CA GLU A 111 -15.82 -5.56 1.67
C GLU A 111 -15.46 -7.03 1.34
N VAL A 112 -14.51 -7.61 2.05
CA VAL A 112 -14.11 -9.02 1.91
C VAL A 112 -15.24 -9.95 2.37
N ALA A 113 -15.90 -9.65 3.48
CA ALA A 113 -17.05 -10.40 3.96
C ALA A 113 -18.19 -10.37 2.93
N ASP A 114 -18.49 -9.20 2.37
CA ASP A 114 -19.60 -9.01 1.43
C ASP A 114 -19.29 -9.61 0.03
N HIS A 115 -18.16 -9.27 -0.56
CA HIS A 115 -17.88 -9.62 -1.96
C HIS A 115 -17.23 -11.00 -2.15
N VAL A 116 -16.52 -11.51 -1.15
CA VAL A 116 -15.87 -12.84 -1.19
C VAL A 116 -16.69 -13.89 -0.43
N GLY A 117 -17.55 -13.46 0.51
CA GLY A 117 -18.38 -14.34 1.33
C GLY A 117 -17.57 -15.06 2.41
N ILE A 118 -16.56 -14.40 2.99
CA ILE A 118 -15.76 -14.94 4.08
C ILE A 118 -16.43 -14.57 5.40
N ASP A 119 -16.52 -15.56 6.31
CA ASP A 119 -17.01 -15.34 7.66
C ASP A 119 -16.18 -14.25 8.35
N PRO A 120 -16.79 -13.17 8.89
CA PRO A 120 -16.08 -12.10 9.59
C PRO A 120 -15.16 -12.60 10.72
N GLU A 121 -15.49 -13.69 11.42
CA GLU A 121 -14.64 -14.27 12.46
C GLU A 121 -13.28 -14.81 11.94
N ARG A 122 -13.18 -15.03 10.65
CA ARG A 122 -11.94 -15.46 9.98
C ARG A 122 -11.12 -14.30 9.42
N ILE A 123 -11.67 -13.08 9.44
CA ILE A 123 -11.00 -11.88 8.92
C ILE A 123 -10.32 -11.15 10.08
N VAL A 124 -9.04 -10.85 9.92
CA VAL A 124 -8.25 -10.14 10.93
C VAL A 124 -7.71 -8.84 10.32
N VAL A 125 -8.02 -7.71 10.95
CA VAL A 125 -7.51 -6.41 10.52
C VAL A 125 -6.12 -6.21 11.11
N ILE A 126 -5.12 -6.01 10.24
CA ILE A 126 -3.75 -5.66 10.61
C ILE A 126 -3.30 -4.52 9.71
N ALA A 127 -3.14 -3.33 10.28
CA ALA A 127 -2.72 -2.16 9.53
C ALA A 127 -1.32 -2.35 8.92
N GLU A 128 -1.13 -1.80 7.73
CA GLU A 128 0.19 -1.68 7.11
C GLU A 128 0.94 -0.49 7.73
N ALA A 129 2.27 -0.46 7.63
CA ALA A 129 3.10 0.61 8.16
C ALA A 129 4.15 1.05 7.14
N ALA A 130 4.60 2.30 7.27
CA ALA A 130 5.74 2.79 6.49
C ALA A 130 7.00 1.97 6.79
N ALA A 131 7.81 1.72 5.74
CA ALA A 131 9.11 1.08 5.92
C ALA A 131 10.06 1.97 6.74
N PRO A 132 11.07 1.39 7.42
CA PRO A 132 12.03 2.15 8.25
C PRO A 132 12.82 3.22 7.49
N ALA A 133 12.90 3.12 6.15
CA ALA A 133 13.55 4.11 5.31
C ALA A 133 12.79 5.44 5.24
N PHE A 134 11.49 5.46 5.59
CA PHE A 134 10.66 6.67 5.53
C PHE A 134 10.70 7.42 6.86
N TYR A 135 11.46 8.49 6.87
CA TYR A 135 11.55 9.50 7.91
C TYR A 135 11.94 10.85 7.29
N GLU A 136 11.71 11.94 7.99
CA GLU A 136 12.02 13.28 7.49
C GLU A 136 13.52 13.46 7.26
N ARG A 137 13.89 13.84 6.03
CA ARG A 137 15.28 14.03 5.59
C ARG A 137 15.74 15.47 5.79
N GLY A 138 17.04 15.64 6.03
CA GLY A 138 17.65 16.95 6.16
C GLY A 138 17.70 17.72 4.84
N THR A 139 17.87 19.04 4.94
CA THR A 139 17.85 19.96 3.79
C THR A 139 18.93 19.65 2.75
N GLU A 140 20.09 19.16 3.17
CA GLU A 140 21.20 18.79 2.26
C GLU A 140 20.83 17.56 1.42
N GLU A 141 20.29 16.51 2.05
CA GLU A 141 19.83 15.30 1.37
C GLU A 141 18.69 15.62 0.36
N VAL A 142 17.75 16.45 0.79
CA VAL A 142 16.65 16.92 -0.07
C VAL A 142 17.18 17.68 -1.26
N ALA A 143 18.17 18.58 -1.07
CA ALA A 143 18.75 19.38 -2.15
C ALA A 143 19.53 18.50 -3.15
N GLU A 144 20.29 17.50 -2.66
CA GLU A 144 20.99 16.54 -3.50
C GLU A 144 20.04 15.74 -4.38
N VAL A 145 18.99 15.16 -3.77
CA VAL A 145 17.98 14.37 -4.49
C VAL A 145 17.18 15.23 -5.45
N ARG A 146 16.83 16.47 -5.07
CA ARG A 146 16.18 17.44 -5.96
C ARG A 146 17.04 17.71 -7.20
N SER A 147 18.33 17.93 -7.04
CA SER A 147 19.26 18.11 -8.16
C SER A 147 19.37 16.86 -9.04
N ARG A 148 19.47 15.68 -8.44
CA ARG A 148 19.56 14.39 -9.15
C ARG A 148 18.37 14.11 -10.05
N TYR A 149 17.18 14.40 -9.61
CA TYR A 149 15.94 14.15 -10.36
C TYR A 149 15.36 15.41 -11.05
N VAL A 150 16.09 16.53 -11.01
CA VAL A 150 15.69 17.80 -11.62
C VAL A 150 14.28 18.21 -11.16
N LEU A 151 14.04 18.16 -9.84
CA LEU A 151 12.75 18.52 -9.28
C LEU A 151 12.63 20.03 -9.09
N PRO A 152 11.41 20.59 -9.18
CA PRO A 152 11.14 21.99 -8.84
C PRO A 152 11.47 22.29 -7.36
N ASP A 153 11.66 23.56 -7.04
CA ASP A 153 11.91 24.00 -5.65
C ASP A 153 10.69 23.78 -4.74
N ASP A 154 9.51 23.97 -5.26
CA ASP A 154 8.24 23.75 -4.59
C ASP A 154 7.33 22.94 -5.50
N TYR A 155 6.73 21.86 -5.00
CA TYR A 155 5.96 20.95 -5.83
C TYR A 155 4.93 20.14 -5.04
N LEU A 156 3.86 19.78 -5.73
CA LEU A 156 2.92 18.75 -5.31
C LEU A 156 3.46 17.38 -5.73
N LEU A 157 3.28 16.38 -4.89
CA LEU A 157 3.79 15.05 -5.12
C LEU A 157 2.65 14.03 -5.25
N TRP A 158 2.78 13.12 -6.19
CA TRP A 158 2.03 11.87 -6.22
C TRP A 158 2.98 10.68 -6.38
N VAL A 159 2.70 9.58 -5.67
CA VAL A 159 3.53 8.37 -5.67
C VAL A 159 2.68 7.15 -5.99
N GLY A 160 3.15 6.34 -6.95
CA GLY A 160 2.46 5.09 -7.28
C GLY A 160 2.92 4.46 -8.60
N GLY A 161 2.33 3.32 -8.97
CA GLY A 161 2.64 2.65 -10.22
C GLY A 161 2.06 3.37 -11.43
N LEU A 162 2.93 3.73 -12.40
CA LEU A 162 2.57 4.34 -13.69
C LEU A 162 2.77 3.36 -14.86
N GLN A 163 2.73 2.05 -14.61
CA GLN A 163 2.93 1.03 -15.63
C GLN A 163 1.71 0.84 -16.54
N THR A 164 0.52 0.93 -15.95
CA THR A 164 -0.76 0.89 -16.66
C THR A 164 -1.67 1.99 -16.11
N PRO A 165 -2.50 2.62 -16.97
CA PRO A 165 -3.54 3.50 -16.46
C PRO A 165 -4.42 2.74 -15.47
N ASP A 166 -4.60 3.30 -14.29
CA ASP A 166 -5.52 2.78 -13.27
C ASP A 166 -6.59 3.86 -13.05
N PRO A 167 -7.83 3.64 -13.48
CA PRO A 167 -8.89 4.64 -13.40
C PRO A 167 -9.13 5.13 -11.97
N ARG A 168 -9.02 4.23 -10.98
CA ARG A 168 -9.23 4.58 -9.57
C ARG A 168 -8.23 5.61 -9.04
N LYS A 169 -7.00 5.65 -9.59
CA LYS A 169 -5.95 6.60 -9.18
C LYS A 169 -6.08 7.97 -9.80
N ARG A 170 -6.91 8.13 -10.83
CA ARG A 170 -7.30 9.39 -11.48
C ARG A 170 -6.16 10.28 -11.95
N ILE A 171 -4.95 9.72 -12.17
CA ILE A 171 -3.73 10.48 -12.46
C ILE A 171 -3.81 11.25 -13.77
N ALA A 172 -4.44 10.66 -14.80
CA ALA A 172 -4.60 11.36 -16.07
C ALA A 172 -5.52 12.59 -15.97
N ALA A 173 -6.51 12.55 -15.09
CA ALA A 173 -7.37 13.70 -14.81
C ALA A 173 -6.65 14.73 -13.93
N LEU A 174 -5.95 14.27 -12.87
CA LEU A 174 -5.15 15.14 -12.01
C LEU A 174 -4.09 15.93 -12.79
N ALA A 175 -3.38 15.30 -13.72
CA ALA A 175 -2.36 15.95 -14.53
C ALA A 175 -2.91 17.05 -15.45
N ARG A 176 -4.21 16.98 -15.82
CA ARG A 176 -4.88 17.97 -16.66
C ARG A 176 -5.59 19.07 -15.87
N ALA A 177 -5.80 18.86 -14.57
CA ALA A 177 -6.48 19.84 -13.74
C ALA A 177 -5.61 21.10 -13.55
N PRO A 178 -6.20 22.30 -13.52
CA PRO A 178 -5.50 23.54 -13.21
C PRO A 178 -4.81 23.46 -11.84
N ARG A 179 -3.60 24.01 -11.74
CA ARG A 179 -2.82 24.01 -10.50
C ARG A 179 -1.81 25.15 -10.46
N GLU A 180 -1.46 25.59 -9.27
CA GLU A 180 -0.49 26.65 -9.02
C GLU A 180 0.95 26.12 -8.95
N LEU A 181 1.13 24.93 -8.38
CA LEU A 181 2.45 24.31 -8.20
C LEU A 181 2.69 23.20 -9.22
N PRO A 182 3.94 22.98 -9.63
CA PRO A 182 4.33 21.83 -10.44
C PRO A 182 3.91 20.51 -9.79
N LEU A 183 3.55 19.51 -10.60
CA LEU A 183 3.19 18.17 -10.15
C LEU A 183 4.31 17.19 -10.49
N VAL A 184 4.87 16.58 -9.45
CA VAL A 184 5.88 15.51 -9.55
C VAL A 184 5.20 14.16 -9.37
N LEU A 185 5.43 13.25 -10.29
CA LEU A 185 4.91 11.88 -10.25
C LEU A 185 6.09 10.90 -10.11
N VAL A 186 6.08 10.15 -9.02
CA VAL A 186 7.10 9.14 -8.73
C VAL A 186 6.56 7.75 -8.97
N GLY A 187 7.28 6.95 -9.76
CA GLY A 187 6.96 5.54 -9.99
C GLY A 187 7.44 5.03 -11.35
N ALA A 188 7.45 3.72 -11.50
CA ALA A 188 7.86 3.08 -12.75
C ALA A 188 6.92 3.48 -13.90
N THR A 189 7.44 4.16 -14.91
CA THR A 189 6.69 4.75 -16.01
C THR A 189 6.61 3.85 -17.24
N LYS A 190 5.53 4.00 -18.00
CA LYS A 190 5.34 3.45 -19.35
C LYS A 190 4.99 4.59 -20.32
N PRO A 191 4.98 4.36 -21.65
CA PRO A 191 4.77 5.42 -22.64
C PRO A 191 3.57 6.33 -22.37
N TRP A 192 2.43 5.79 -21.93
CA TRP A 192 1.22 6.58 -21.64
C TRP A 192 1.45 7.67 -20.58
N ALA A 193 2.30 7.40 -19.57
CA ALA A 193 2.58 8.38 -18.52
C ALA A 193 3.44 9.54 -19.02
N ARG A 194 4.23 9.32 -20.07
CA ARG A 194 5.04 10.37 -20.73
C ARG A 194 4.20 11.34 -21.58
N GLU A 195 2.96 10.97 -21.85
CA GLU A 195 1.99 11.81 -22.58
C GLU A 195 1.17 12.68 -21.63
N LEU A 196 1.36 12.56 -20.30
CA LEU A 196 0.69 13.42 -19.33
C LEU A 196 1.24 14.85 -19.44
N PRO A 197 0.36 15.88 -19.47
CA PRO A 197 0.80 17.25 -19.62
C PRO A 197 1.40 17.80 -18.32
N ASP A 198 2.37 18.69 -18.46
CA ASP A 198 2.93 19.52 -17.38
C ASP A 198 3.26 18.79 -16.08
N VAL A 199 3.85 17.59 -16.18
CA VAL A 199 4.27 16.82 -15.02
C VAL A 199 5.77 16.51 -15.09
N THR A 200 6.42 16.45 -13.93
CA THR A 200 7.77 15.93 -13.79
C THR A 200 7.70 14.44 -13.43
N LEU A 201 8.32 13.59 -14.24
CA LEU A 201 8.38 12.14 -14.03
C LEU A 201 9.77 11.74 -13.55
N THR A 202 9.90 11.23 -12.34
CA THR A 202 11.21 10.74 -11.84
C THR A 202 11.54 9.34 -12.35
N GLY A 203 10.53 8.58 -12.76
CA GLY A 203 10.67 7.14 -12.89
C GLY A 203 10.69 6.47 -11.52
N ARG A 204 11.27 5.27 -11.47
CA ARG A 204 11.47 4.54 -10.23
C ARG A 204 12.69 5.08 -9.49
N VAL A 205 12.55 5.30 -8.21
CA VAL A 205 13.61 5.75 -7.29
C VAL A 205 13.84 4.72 -6.18
N SER A 206 14.95 4.84 -5.42
CA SER A 206 15.16 4.07 -4.19
C SER A 206 14.21 4.54 -3.07
N ASP A 207 14.07 3.78 -2.00
CA ASP A 207 13.25 4.18 -0.85
C ASP A 207 13.88 5.39 -0.11
N GLU A 208 15.20 5.48 -0.09
CA GLU A 208 15.94 6.60 0.48
C GLU A 208 15.70 7.88 -0.32
N ASP A 209 15.84 7.82 -1.65
CA ASP A 209 15.57 8.96 -2.53
C ASP A 209 14.08 9.36 -2.45
N LEU A 210 13.17 8.37 -2.37
CA LEU A 210 11.74 8.63 -2.21
C LEU A 210 11.44 9.36 -0.90
N ALA A 211 12.09 8.98 0.21
CA ALA A 211 11.94 9.68 1.48
C ALA A 211 12.39 11.15 1.39
N ALA A 212 13.49 11.43 0.67
CA ALA A 212 13.93 12.81 0.43
C ALA A 212 12.97 13.57 -0.49
N ILE A 213 12.39 12.91 -1.51
CA ILE A 213 11.36 13.50 -2.39
C ILE A 213 10.10 13.85 -1.60
N TYR A 214 9.63 12.95 -0.70
CA TYR A 214 8.55 13.27 0.22
C TYR A 214 8.93 14.48 1.09
N SER A 215 10.08 14.43 1.75
CA SER A 215 10.52 15.51 2.67
C SER A 215 10.64 16.87 2.00
N GLY A 216 10.94 16.93 0.70
CA GLY A 216 11.01 18.15 -0.10
C GLY A 216 9.69 18.63 -0.70
N ALA A 217 8.63 17.82 -0.69
CA ALA A 217 7.35 18.16 -1.30
C ALA A 217 6.53 19.14 -0.45
N ARG A 218 5.74 20.02 -1.07
CA ARG A 218 4.73 20.85 -0.41
C ARG A 218 3.68 19.98 0.27
N ALA A 219 3.10 19.06 -0.51
CA ALA A 219 2.15 18.07 -0.03
C ALA A 219 2.15 16.84 -0.93
N LEU A 220 1.78 15.68 -0.37
CA LEU A 220 1.30 14.56 -1.15
C LEU A 220 -0.17 14.80 -1.52
N VAL A 221 -0.49 14.74 -2.82
CA VAL A 221 -1.86 14.77 -3.32
C VAL A 221 -2.28 13.36 -3.73
N PHE A 222 -3.38 12.85 -3.15
CA PHE A 222 -3.78 11.45 -3.29
C PHE A 222 -5.25 11.34 -3.75
N PRO A 223 -5.50 11.40 -5.08
CA PRO A 223 -6.83 11.54 -5.68
C PRO A 223 -7.58 10.23 -5.84
N SER A 224 -7.09 9.13 -5.26
CA SER A 224 -7.68 7.81 -5.43
C SER A 224 -9.13 7.76 -4.94
N ASP A 225 -10.00 7.14 -5.72
CA ASP A 225 -11.42 6.96 -5.37
C ASP A 225 -11.70 5.55 -4.78
N ASP A 226 -10.70 4.70 -4.70
CA ASP A 226 -10.76 3.37 -4.09
C ASP A 226 -9.36 2.87 -3.73
N GLU A 227 -9.17 2.41 -2.49
CA GLU A 227 -7.89 1.90 -1.98
C GLU A 227 -8.13 0.80 -0.93
N GLY A 228 -7.10 -0.02 -0.70
CA GLY A 228 -7.11 -0.95 0.42
C GLY A 228 -6.51 -0.37 1.70
N PHE A 229 -5.50 0.51 1.56
CA PHE A 229 -4.82 1.17 2.68
C PHE A 229 -4.32 2.58 2.35
N GLY A 230 -3.58 2.73 1.26
CA GLY A 230 -2.97 4.00 0.89
C GLY A 230 -1.57 4.20 1.48
N LEU A 231 -0.69 3.20 1.42
CA LEU A 231 0.68 3.23 1.93
C LEU A 231 1.44 4.55 1.65
N PRO A 232 1.37 5.16 0.44
CA PRO A 232 2.04 6.43 0.17
C PRO A 232 1.64 7.56 1.13
N THR A 233 0.43 7.53 1.69
CA THR A 233 -0.03 8.58 2.60
C THR A 233 0.64 8.49 3.97
N VAL A 234 0.84 7.29 4.49
CA VAL A 234 1.56 7.09 5.77
C VAL A 234 3.06 7.26 5.60
N GLU A 235 3.62 6.91 4.43
CA GLU A 235 5.02 7.20 4.06
C GLU A 235 5.28 8.72 4.02
N ALA A 236 4.37 9.48 3.41
CA ALA A 236 4.45 10.94 3.36
C ALA A 236 4.43 11.55 4.77
N LEU A 237 3.48 11.16 5.63
CA LEU A 237 3.43 11.63 7.01
C LEU A 237 4.70 11.28 7.78
N ALA A 238 5.26 10.08 7.60
CA ALA A 238 6.52 9.67 8.22
C ALA A 238 7.72 10.54 7.78
N CYS A 239 7.66 11.10 6.56
CA CYS A 239 8.64 12.05 6.02
C CYS A 239 8.31 13.53 6.32
N GLY A 240 7.36 13.82 7.22
CA GLY A 240 6.95 15.18 7.57
C GLY A 240 6.19 15.90 6.45
N THR A 241 5.63 15.18 5.48
CA THR A 241 4.94 15.74 4.33
C THR A 241 3.43 15.77 4.56
N PRO A 242 2.77 16.94 4.46
CA PRO A 242 1.33 17.05 4.54
C PRO A 242 0.63 16.18 3.48
N VAL A 243 -0.53 15.64 3.83
CA VAL A 243 -1.33 14.80 2.94
C VAL A 243 -2.66 15.46 2.64
N VAL A 244 -2.97 15.59 1.35
CA VAL A 244 -4.29 15.96 0.86
C VAL A 244 -4.85 14.80 0.06
N ALA A 245 -5.97 14.27 0.46
CA ALA A 245 -6.50 13.02 -0.08
C ALA A 245 -7.98 13.11 -0.42
N SER A 246 -8.43 12.26 -1.32
CA SER A 246 -9.84 12.06 -1.57
C SER A 246 -10.56 11.58 -0.30
N ASP A 247 -11.76 12.10 -0.07
CA ASP A 247 -12.60 11.73 1.06
C ASP A 247 -13.26 10.36 0.81
N ILE A 248 -12.52 9.29 1.09
CA ILE A 248 -13.00 7.91 0.98
C ILE A 248 -12.86 7.17 2.32
N PRO A 249 -13.73 6.20 2.62
CA PRO A 249 -13.77 5.53 3.92
C PRO A 249 -12.43 4.94 4.37
N VAL A 250 -11.69 4.28 3.47
CA VAL A 250 -10.38 3.69 3.78
C VAL A 250 -9.38 4.75 4.23
N LEU A 251 -9.27 5.88 3.50
CA LEU A 251 -8.32 6.93 3.85
C LEU A 251 -8.73 7.66 5.13
N ARG A 252 -10.04 7.80 5.39
CA ARG A 252 -10.55 8.28 6.69
C ARG A 252 -10.16 7.37 7.84
N GLU A 253 -10.27 6.04 7.67
CA GLU A 253 -9.86 5.06 8.68
C GLU A 253 -8.35 5.13 8.96
N VAL A 254 -7.53 5.19 7.91
CA VAL A 254 -6.06 5.15 8.03
C VAL A 254 -5.49 6.46 8.57
N LEU A 255 -5.98 7.60 8.09
CA LEU A 255 -5.38 8.91 8.35
C LEU A 255 -6.07 9.67 9.51
N GLY A 256 -7.35 9.40 9.77
CA GLY A 256 -8.11 10.14 10.78
C GLY A 256 -8.12 11.63 10.48
N ASP A 257 -7.62 12.41 11.42
CA ASP A 257 -7.45 13.87 11.36
C ASP A 257 -6.08 14.34 10.84
N ARG A 258 -5.24 13.42 10.35
CA ARG A 258 -3.87 13.69 9.89
C ARG A 258 -3.76 14.15 8.45
N ALA A 259 -4.87 14.24 7.74
CA ALA A 259 -4.91 14.66 6.34
C ALA A 259 -6.03 15.66 6.10
N THR A 260 -5.83 16.50 5.09
CA THR A 260 -6.92 17.30 4.52
C THR A 260 -7.69 16.44 3.52
N PHE A 261 -9.00 16.31 3.71
CA PHE A 261 -9.85 15.54 2.83
C PHE A 261 -10.66 16.44 1.91
N VAL A 262 -10.69 16.09 0.65
CA VAL A 262 -11.42 16.81 -0.41
C VAL A 262 -12.32 15.83 -1.14
N ASP A 263 -13.49 16.28 -1.60
CA ASP A 263 -14.36 15.46 -2.43
C ASP A 263 -13.55 14.87 -3.60
N GLY A 264 -13.61 13.55 -3.74
CA GLY A 264 -12.85 12.87 -4.78
C GLY A 264 -13.16 13.34 -6.21
N ALA A 265 -14.30 13.97 -6.48
CA ALA A 265 -14.63 14.57 -7.77
C ALA A 265 -13.92 15.91 -8.00
N ASP A 266 -13.53 16.62 -6.94
CA ASP A 266 -12.92 17.95 -6.97
C ASP A 266 -11.39 17.87 -7.02
N LEU A 267 -10.83 17.60 -8.19
CA LEU A 267 -9.36 17.53 -8.37
C LEU A 267 -8.69 18.90 -8.30
N GLU A 268 -9.37 19.97 -8.68
CA GLU A 268 -8.85 21.34 -8.55
C GLU A 268 -8.76 21.73 -7.08
N GLY A 269 -9.81 21.47 -6.29
CA GLY A 269 -9.80 21.70 -4.85
C GLY A 269 -8.72 20.85 -4.14
N LEU A 270 -8.49 19.61 -4.58
CA LEU A 270 -7.42 18.76 -4.05
C LEU A 270 -6.02 19.34 -4.33
N LEU A 271 -5.78 19.86 -5.53
CA LEU A 271 -4.51 20.51 -5.89
C LEU A 271 -4.34 21.85 -5.17
N ALA A 272 -5.40 22.66 -5.07
CA ALA A 272 -5.38 23.92 -4.35
C ALA A 272 -5.12 23.74 -2.85
N ALA A 273 -5.79 22.77 -2.21
CA ALA A 273 -5.53 22.40 -0.83
C ALA A 273 -4.09 21.92 -0.62
N GLY A 274 -3.54 21.17 -1.59
CA GLY A 274 -2.13 20.77 -1.58
C GLY A 274 -1.17 21.94 -1.66
N ALA A 275 -1.43 22.93 -2.50
CA ALA A 275 -0.61 24.15 -2.62
C ALA A 275 -0.68 25.02 -1.34
N ALA A 276 -1.82 25.04 -0.66
CA ALA A 276 -2.04 25.76 0.59
C ALA A 276 -1.57 24.98 1.85
N ALA A 277 -1.09 23.75 1.69
CA ALA A 277 -0.70 22.93 2.83
C ALA A 277 0.50 23.53 3.59
N GLU A 278 0.41 23.52 4.91
CA GLU A 278 1.44 24.05 5.80
C GLU A 278 2.22 22.92 6.48
N ARG A 279 3.49 23.19 6.80
CA ARG A 279 4.35 22.31 7.60
C ARG A 279 4.48 22.84 9.03
N PRO A 280 4.74 21.98 10.03
CA PRO A 280 4.97 20.54 9.91
C PRO A 280 3.67 19.75 9.68
N ALA A 281 3.79 18.61 8.99
CA ALA A 281 2.69 17.67 8.90
C ALA A 281 2.37 17.05 10.28
N PRO A 282 1.13 16.56 10.49
CA PRO A 282 0.82 15.75 11.65
C PRO A 282 1.70 14.49 11.70
N ALA A 283 1.98 14.01 12.93
CA ALA A 283 2.73 12.76 13.11
C ALA A 283 2.01 11.58 12.41
N PRO A 284 2.76 10.61 11.86
CA PRO A 284 2.16 9.43 11.26
C PRO A 284 1.38 8.61 12.30
N PRO A 285 0.50 7.69 11.85
CA PRO A 285 -0.14 6.75 12.76
C PRO A 285 0.89 5.99 13.63
N ALA A 286 0.52 5.68 14.87
CA ALA A 286 1.45 5.15 15.87
C ALA A 286 1.81 3.67 15.69
N TRP A 287 1.07 2.91 14.86
CA TRP A 287 1.37 1.50 14.63
C TRP A 287 2.65 1.29 13.81
N THR A 288 3.32 0.20 14.06
CA THR A 288 4.62 -0.12 13.47
C THR A 288 4.62 -1.46 12.74
N LEU A 289 5.64 -1.70 11.92
CA LEU A 289 5.86 -3.04 11.32
C LEU A 289 6.04 -4.13 12.37
N ALA A 290 6.63 -3.81 13.52
CA ALA A 290 6.76 -4.75 14.62
C ALA A 290 5.40 -5.10 15.25
N ASP A 291 4.46 -4.14 15.31
CA ASP A 291 3.08 -4.40 15.76
C ASP A 291 2.35 -5.31 14.75
N ALA A 292 2.49 -5.02 13.45
CA ALA A 292 1.94 -5.85 12.40
C ALA A 292 2.48 -7.28 12.43
N ALA A 293 3.79 -7.44 12.62
CA ALA A 293 4.43 -8.75 12.73
C ALA A 293 3.95 -9.53 13.96
N ARG A 294 3.90 -8.88 15.15
CA ARG A 294 3.36 -9.51 16.37
C ARG A 294 1.90 -9.92 16.21
N ALA A 295 1.08 -9.07 15.56
CA ALA A 295 -0.30 -9.42 15.25
C ALA A 295 -0.38 -10.61 14.29
N THR A 296 0.49 -10.65 13.28
CA THR A 296 0.55 -11.74 12.29
C THR A 296 0.97 -13.06 12.96
N TRP A 297 1.94 -13.05 13.90
CA TRP A 297 2.31 -14.24 14.68
C TRP A 297 1.13 -14.77 15.50
N ARG A 298 0.30 -13.91 16.11
CA ARG A 298 -0.95 -14.35 16.77
C ARG A 298 -1.92 -15.01 15.81
N VAL A 299 -2.07 -14.46 14.59
CA VAL A 299 -2.91 -15.08 13.56
C VAL A 299 -2.41 -16.47 13.17
N TYR A 300 -1.09 -16.68 13.14
CA TYR A 300 -0.52 -18.01 12.87
C TYR A 300 -0.83 -19.01 13.99
N SER A 301 -0.69 -18.59 15.24
CA SER A 301 -1.04 -19.42 16.41
C SER A 301 -2.52 -19.82 16.36
N ASP A 302 -3.43 -18.85 16.16
CA ASP A 302 -4.86 -19.11 16.02
C ASP A 302 -5.19 -20.04 14.85
N ALA A 303 -4.49 -19.89 13.72
CA ALA A 303 -4.71 -20.72 12.54
C ALA A 303 -4.21 -22.15 12.71
N SER A 304 -3.14 -22.36 13.49
CA SER A 304 -2.57 -23.69 13.78
C SER A 304 -3.36 -24.50 14.81
N GLY A 305 -4.26 -23.85 15.56
CA GLY A 305 -5.04 -24.49 16.63
C GLY A 305 -4.26 -24.67 17.93
N ASN A 306 -3.18 -23.90 18.11
CA ASN A 306 -2.35 -23.85 19.32
C ASN A 306 -2.73 -22.64 20.17
#